data_22c463d65575d2a04ebd2ddd8e28ffe5
#
_entry.id   22c463d65575d2a04ebd2ddd8e28ffe5
#
_cell.length_a   1.000
_cell.length_b   1.000
_cell.length_c   1.000
_cell.angle_alpha   90.00
_cell.angle_beta   90.00
_cell.angle_gamma   90.00
#
_symmetry.space_group_name_H-M   'P 1'
#
loop_
_entity.id
_entity.type
_entity.pdbx_description
1 polymer ?
#
loop_
_entity_poly.entity_id
_entity_poly.type
_entity_poly.pdbx_seq_one_letter_code
_entity_poly.pdbx_strand_id
1 'polypeptide(L)'
;MKKTLLSALIAATTAFGAQAVTFKAPDREFIAAAESIGMTGQTWETPEYIASAMPHVYKFTHSYTLHKGDFVLQFEKGVPLDLEKVMVTEFDGSISAKDFLANRMQNHNAVIIKDGKIVHEHFGNGLNEFSTHLDMSVSKSFTAMAAAIAVGKGALDWEELAIKYVPELKGTAFETATVQEISDMRTAVVLAAGTSEKYWDTRLSDAQGYYGEEASEPYPNGTLDFFPLITERQDYAMGEKYDYQDVNSELLGLIVDRATGKSFTHILEQDLLQKVGVAADAHFMSDKKGLAMGSTGMNMATKDLARVGLLFLNDGKNEKGEQVLPAKFVSDLWNGNDEVRSAWLKSKESALAPGYYKDQFRVLEVGGYRVLAMVGVNGQVCAIEKTTNSVITLNGGYPMAETPRFAAMQFHQFVPAILDALSK
;
A
#
# COMPACT_ATOMS: atom_id res chain seq x y z
N MET A 1 -66.11 27.98 -21.68
CA MET A 1 -65.50 26.76 -21.17
C MET A 1 -64.08 26.62 -21.83
N LYS A 2 -63.03 27.10 -21.17
CA LYS A 2 -61.67 26.99 -21.62
C LYS A 2 -60.98 25.93 -20.75
N LYS A 3 -60.57 24.81 -21.35
CA LYS A 3 -59.76 23.78 -20.70
C LYS A 3 -58.29 24.19 -20.79
N THR A 4 -57.68 24.47 -19.66
CA THR A 4 -56.25 24.69 -19.52
C THR A 4 -55.55 23.35 -19.36
N LEU A 5 -54.72 22.96 -20.30
CA LEU A 5 -53.81 21.83 -20.19
C LEU A 5 -52.57 22.29 -19.39
N LEU A 6 -52.35 21.66 -18.24
CA LEU A 6 -51.16 21.81 -17.43
C LEU A 6 -50.16 20.75 -17.89
N SER A 7 -49.15 21.14 -18.65
CA SER A 7 -48.03 20.27 -19.01
C SER A 7 -47.07 20.16 -17.85
N ALA A 8 -47.05 19.00 -17.18
CA ALA A 8 -46.04 18.67 -16.18
C ALA A 8 -44.74 18.29 -16.88
N LEU A 9 -43.73 19.12 -16.78
CA LEU A 9 -42.37 18.83 -17.19
C LEU A 9 -41.73 17.95 -16.10
N ILE A 10 -41.64 16.64 -16.33
CA ILE A 10 -40.84 15.74 -15.49
C ILE A 10 -39.40 15.93 -15.89
N ALA A 11 -38.65 16.69 -15.08
CA ALA A 11 -37.19 16.70 -15.14
C ALA A 11 -36.69 15.37 -14.59
N ALA A 12 -36.27 14.48 -15.51
CA ALA A 12 -35.50 13.29 -15.14
C ALA A 12 -34.12 13.74 -14.72
N THR A 13 -33.91 13.92 -13.42
CA THR A 13 -32.56 13.98 -12.85
C THR A 13 -31.98 12.58 -12.95
N THR A 14 -31.16 12.32 -13.95
CA THR A 14 -30.26 11.18 -13.97
C THR A 14 -29.26 11.41 -12.84
N ALA A 15 -29.55 10.89 -11.67
CA ALA A 15 -28.55 10.70 -10.64
C ALA A 15 -27.56 9.67 -11.21
N PHE A 16 -26.41 10.12 -11.68
CA PHE A 16 -25.25 9.26 -11.83
C PHE A 16 -24.87 8.84 -10.39
N GLY A 17 -25.39 7.71 -9.97
CA GLY A 17 -24.98 7.09 -8.72
C GLY A 17 -23.51 6.69 -8.88
N ALA A 18 -22.65 7.22 -8.01
CA ALA A 18 -21.29 6.69 -7.88
C ALA A 18 -21.41 5.16 -7.73
N GLN A 19 -20.75 4.43 -8.60
CA GLN A 19 -20.74 2.97 -8.55
C GLN A 19 -20.03 2.58 -7.26
N ALA A 20 -20.70 1.86 -6.37
CA ALA A 20 -20.14 1.45 -5.09
C ALA A 20 -19.08 0.37 -5.33
N VAL A 21 -18.08 0.28 -4.42
CA VAL A 21 -17.07 -0.79 -4.37
C VAL A 21 -17.72 -2.15 -4.65
N THR A 22 -17.18 -2.88 -5.61
CA THR A 22 -17.74 -4.17 -6.04
C THR A 22 -16.90 -5.32 -5.50
N PHE A 23 -17.52 -6.16 -4.65
CA PHE A 23 -16.91 -7.40 -4.16
C PHE A 23 -17.01 -8.51 -5.20
N LYS A 24 -15.93 -9.22 -5.46
CA LYS A 24 -15.83 -10.28 -6.46
C LYS A 24 -15.21 -11.56 -5.89
N ALA A 25 -15.72 -12.70 -6.36
CA ALA A 25 -15.08 -13.99 -6.17
C ALA A 25 -13.85 -14.13 -7.08
N PRO A 26 -12.97 -15.13 -6.82
CA PRO A 26 -11.85 -15.46 -7.71
C PRO A 26 -12.27 -15.66 -9.16
N ASP A 27 -11.45 -15.21 -10.09
CA ASP A 27 -11.69 -15.31 -11.54
C ASP A 27 -11.39 -16.74 -12.04
N ARG A 28 -12.42 -17.58 -12.15
CA ARG A 28 -12.27 -19.00 -12.52
C ARG A 28 -11.72 -19.22 -13.92
N GLU A 29 -12.00 -18.32 -14.87
CA GLU A 29 -11.43 -18.41 -16.23
C GLU A 29 -9.93 -18.10 -16.21
N PHE A 30 -9.55 -17.05 -15.48
CA PHE A 30 -8.14 -16.72 -15.30
C PHE A 30 -7.38 -17.85 -14.58
N ILE A 31 -7.94 -18.40 -13.50
CA ILE A 31 -7.32 -19.48 -12.72
C ILE A 31 -7.08 -20.71 -13.62
N ALA A 32 -8.09 -21.15 -14.37
CA ALA A 32 -7.96 -22.29 -15.27
C ALA A 32 -6.90 -22.06 -16.37
N ALA A 33 -6.83 -20.84 -16.92
CA ALA A 33 -5.80 -20.48 -17.88
C ALA A 33 -4.40 -20.46 -17.26
N ALA A 34 -4.24 -19.92 -16.05
CA ALA A 34 -2.98 -19.90 -15.31
C ALA A 34 -2.50 -21.31 -14.96
N GLU A 35 -3.41 -22.17 -14.48
CA GLU A 35 -3.11 -23.59 -14.17
C GLU A 35 -2.63 -24.38 -15.40
N SER A 36 -3.12 -24.05 -16.58
CA SER A 36 -2.69 -24.70 -17.82
C SER A 36 -1.21 -24.50 -18.15
N ILE A 37 -0.57 -23.48 -17.57
CA ILE A 37 0.87 -23.19 -17.69
C ILE A 37 1.63 -23.46 -16.39
N GLY A 38 0.99 -24.07 -15.37
CA GLY A 38 1.59 -24.42 -14.07
C GLY A 38 1.56 -23.29 -13.02
N MET A 39 0.98 -22.14 -13.33
CA MET A 39 0.81 -21.03 -12.38
C MET A 39 -0.49 -21.22 -11.59
N THR A 40 -0.38 -21.37 -10.29
CA THR A 40 -1.51 -21.57 -9.35
C THR A 40 -1.49 -20.53 -8.25
N GLY A 41 -2.51 -20.50 -7.39
CA GLY A 41 -2.49 -19.73 -6.16
C GLY A 41 -1.29 -20.02 -5.26
N GLN A 42 -0.72 -21.23 -5.32
CA GLN A 42 0.44 -21.64 -4.52
C GLN A 42 1.79 -21.37 -5.19
N THR A 43 1.83 -21.20 -6.51
CA THR A 43 3.08 -21.10 -7.27
C THR A 43 3.33 -19.72 -7.89
N TRP A 44 2.34 -18.84 -7.94
CA TRP A 44 2.45 -17.53 -8.60
C TRP A 44 3.61 -16.65 -8.09
N GLU A 45 4.00 -16.81 -6.82
CA GLU A 45 5.08 -16.04 -6.18
C GLU A 45 6.48 -16.65 -6.42
N THR A 46 6.55 -17.79 -7.10
CA THR A 46 7.85 -18.38 -7.45
C THR A 46 8.59 -17.56 -8.50
N PRO A 47 9.94 -17.64 -8.56
CA PRO A 47 10.73 -16.88 -9.54
C PRO A 47 10.30 -17.09 -11.00
N GLU A 48 9.69 -18.23 -11.31
CA GLU A 48 9.21 -18.57 -12.65
C GLU A 48 8.00 -17.73 -13.07
N TYR A 49 7.07 -17.45 -12.14
CA TYR A 49 5.79 -16.85 -12.47
C TYR A 49 5.61 -15.42 -11.96
N ILE A 50 6.34 -15.01 -10.91
CA ILE A 50 6.09 -13.76 -10.21
C ILE A 50 5.99 -12.55 -11.15
N ALA A 51 6.89 -12.44 -12.12
CA ALA A 51 6.91 -11.31 -13.04
C ALA A 51 5.63 -11.21 -13.90
N SER A 52 5.06 -12.36 -14.28
CA SER A 52 3.81 -12.42 -15.07
C SER A 52 2.55 -12.39 -14.19
N ALA A 53 2.67 -12.84 -12.94
CA ALA A 53 1.55 -12.89 -12.01
C ALA A 53 1.19 -11.53 -11.42
N MET A 54 2.20 -10.70 -11.07
CA MET A 54 2.02 -9.43 -10.34
C MET A 54 0.91 -8.52 -10.87
N PRO A 55 0.67 -8.39 -12.19
CA PRO A 55 -0.44 -7.59 -12.70
C PRO A 55 -1.84 -8.17 -12.44
N HIS A 56 -1.93 -9.44 -12.02
CA HIS A 56 -3.17 -10.21 -12.04
C HIS A 56 -3.47 -10.97 -10.74
N VAL A 57 -2.62 -10.87 -9.71
CA VAL A 57 -2.74 -11.70 -8.48
C VAL A 57 -4.10 -11.59 -7.82
N TYR A 58 -4.73 -10.41 -7.83
CA TYR A 58 -6.07 -10.23 -7.28
C TYR A 58 -7.15 -11.14 -7.89
N LYS A 59 -6.89 -11.78 -9.04
CA LYS A 59 -7.79 -12.72 -9.68
C LYS A 59 -7.77 -14.12 -9.07
N PHE A 60 -6.72 -14.45 -8.31
CA PHE A 60 -6.64 -15.71 -7.56
C PHE A 60 -7.47 -15.69 -6.28
N THR A 61 -7.80 -14.52 -5.75
CA THR A 61 -8.46 -14.33 -4.45
C THR A 61 -9.81 -13.64 -4.63
N HIS A 62 -10.60 -13.59 -3.57
CA HIS A 62 -11.66 -12.60 -3.47
C HIS A 62 -11.05 -11.20 -3.51
N SER A 63 -11.78 -10.25 -4.05
CA SER A 63 -11.27 -8.87 -4.17
C SER A 63 -12.40 -7.85 -4.27
N TYR A 64 -12.06 -6.62 -3.92
CA TYR A 64 -12.87 -5.45 -4.20
C TYR A 64 -12.34 -4.75 -5.45
N THR A 65 -13.25 -4.31 -6.34
CA THR A 65 -12.92 -3.31 -7.36
C THR A 65 -13.24 -1.94 -6.79
N LEU A 66 -12.25 -1.09 -6.73
CA LEU A 66 -12.34 0.32 -6.34
C LEU A 66 -12.41 1.14 -7.62
N HIS A 67 -13.58 1.72 -7.87
CA HIS A 67 -13.82 2.43 -9.12
C HIS A 67 -13.19 3.82 -9.10
N LYS A 68 -12.54 4.19 -10.18
CA LYS A 68 -12.11 5.56 -10.42
C LYS A 68 -13.32 6.50 -10.42
N GLY A 69 -13.08 7.77 -10.08
CA GLY A 69 -14.10 8.82 -10.23
C GLY A 69 -14.16 9.41 -11.63
N ASP A 70 -15.05 10.39 -11.81
CA ASP A 70 -15.13 11.15 -13.07
C ASP A 70 -13.95 12.11 -13.25
N PHE A 71 -13.37 12.56 -12.14
CA PHE A 71 -12.18 13.41 -12.16
C PHE A 71 -10.92 12.56 -12.31
N VAL A 72 -10.10 12.91 -13.30
CA VAL A 72 -8.76 12.32 -13.49
C VAL A 72 -7.73 13.43 -13.51
N LEU A 73 -6.77 13.37 -12.59
CA LEU A 73 -5.62 14.28 -12.57
C LEU A 73 -4.73 14.01 -13.78
N GLN A 74 -4.64 15.00 -14.67
CA GLN A 74 -3.79 14.94 -15.85
C GLN A 74 -2.40 15.51 -15.52
N PHE A 75 -1.37 14.75 -15.83
CA PHE A 75 0.01 15.22 -15.67
C PHE A 75 0.48 15.97 -16.91
N GLU A 76 1.11 17.11 -16.69
CA GLU A 76 1.94 17.73 -17.72
C GLU A 76 3.29 16.99 -17.83
N LYS A 77 3.91 17.08 -18.98
CA LYS A 77 5.30 16.62 -19.18
C LYS A 77 6.26 17.72 -18.70
N GLY A 78 7.22 17.32 -17.89
CA GLY A 78 8.35 18.15 -17.47
C GLY A 78 9.54 18.00 -18.43
N VAL A 79 10.68 18.55 -18.01
CA VAL A 79 11.95 18.31 -18.72
C VAL A 79 12.31 16.82 -18.55
N PRO A 80 12.52 16.07 -19.65
CA PRO A 80 12.77 14.64 -19.55
C PRO A 80 14.04 14.33 -18.78
N LEU A 81 13.92 13.42 -17.81
CA LEU A 81 15.06 12.82 -17.11
C LEU A 81 15.57 11.62 -17.94
N ASP A 82 16.74 11.78 -18.50
CA ASP A 82 17.40 10.73 -19.30
C ASP A 82 18.13 9.74 -18.39
N LEU A 83 17.49 8.61 -18.09
CA LEU A 83 18.03 7.57 -17.22
C LEU A 83 19.29 6.89 -17.78
N GLU A 84 19.62 7.07 -19.06
CA GLU A 84 20.91 6.61 -19.61
C GLU A 84 22.09 7.46 -19.13
N LYS A 85 21.83 8.72 -18.76
CA LYS A 85 22.84 9.65 -18.24
C LYS A 85 22.92 9.71 -16.72
N VAL A 86 21.91 9.23 -16.03
CA VAL A 86 21.94 9.10 -14.57
C VAL A 86 22.74 7.84 -14.21
N MET A 87 23.82 8.02 -13.47
CA MET A 87 24.70 6.91 -13.08
C MET A 87 24.37 6.44 -11.67
N VAL A 88 24.16 5.14 -11.53
CA VAL A 88 23.98 4.44 -10.25
C VAL A 88 25.32 3.77 -9.90
N THR A 89 25.85 4.10 -8.73
CA THR A 89 27.08 3.51 -8.26
C THR A 89 26.84 2.13 -7.69
N GLU A 90 27.51 1.13 -8.22
CA GLU A 90 27.55 -0.23 -7.73
C GLU A 90 28.87 -0.49 -6.99
N PHE A 91 29.06 -1.70 -6.48
CA PHE A 91 30.23 -2.09 -5.70
C PHE A 91 31.52 -2.07 -6.54
N ASP A 92 31.44 -2.39 -7.83
CA ASP A 92 32.55 -2.57 -8.76
C ASP A 92 32.52 -1.60 -9.95
N GLY A 93 31.74 -0.50 -9.83
CA GLY A 93 31.66 0.50 -10.89
C GLY A 93 30.37 1.30 -10.86
N SER A 94 29.95 1.78 -12.01
CA SER A 94 28.69 2.49 -12.17
C SER A 94 28.02 2.08 -13.47
N ILE A 95 26.69 1.93 -13.44
CA ILE A 95 25.88 1.67 -14.62
C ILE A 95 24.79 2.74 -14.76
N SER A 96 24.16 2.84 -15.93
CA SER A 96 23.05 3.76 -16.11
C SER A 96 21.86 3.37 -15.22
N ALA A 97 21.10 4.35 -14.76
CA ALA A 97 19.87 4.08 -14.00
C ALA A 97 18.87 3.23 -14.80
N LYS A 98 18.85 3.38 -16.14
CA LYS A 98 18.06 2.53 -17.02
C LYS A 98 18.46 1.07 -16.93
N ASP A 99 19.77 0.77 -17.06
CA ASP A 99 20.27 -0.60 -16.96
C ASP A 99 20.13 -1.15 -15.55
N PHE A 100 20.25 -0.30 -14.53
CA PHE A 100 20.06 -0.69 -13.15
C PHE A 100 18.61 -1.15 -12.89
N LEU A 101 17.61 -0.38 -13.35
CA LEU A 101 16.21 -0.79 -13.28
C LEU A 101 15.96 -2.11 -14.00
N ALA A 102 16.46 -2.25 -15.22
CA ALA A 102 16.20 -3.43 -16.04
C ALA A 102 16.94 -4.68 -15.52
N ASN A 103 18.23 -4.56 -15.24
CA ASN A 103 19.10 -5.72 -15.04
C ASN A 103 19.36 -6.06 -13.57
N ARG A 104 19.18 -5.10 -12.65
CA ARG A 104 19.38 -5.31 -11.21
C ARG A 104 18.08 -5.41 -10.46
N MET A 105 17.11 -4.55 -10.77
CA MET A 105 15.85 -4.47 -10.04
C MET A 105 14.71 -5.25 -10.69
N GLN A 106 14.86 -5.72 -11.93
CA GLN A 106 13.78 -6.38 -12.70
C GLN A 106 12.50 -5.57 -12.67
N ASN A 107 12.66 -4.27 -12.94
CA ASN A 107 11.57 -3.31 -12.88
C ASN A 107 10.62 -3.49 -14.07
N HIS A 108 9.32 -3.43 -13.80
CA HIS A 108 8.28 -3.46 -14.82
C HIS A 108 7.87 -2.06 -15.23
N ASN A 109 7.55 -1.22 -14.26
CA ASN A 109 7.05 0.13 -14.50
C ASN A 109 7.78 1.12 -13.61
N ALA A 110 8.05 2.31 -14.13
CA ALA A 110 8.55 3.44 -13.35
C ALA A 110 7.85 4.73 -13.78
N VAL A 111 7.47 5.56 -12.81
CA VAL A 111 6.99 6.93 -13.04
C VAL A 111 7.73 7.85 -12.08
N ILE A 112 8.37 8.88 -12.62
CA ILE A 112 9.10 9.90 -11.84
C ILE A 112 8.47 11.25 -12.11
N ILE A 113 8.06 11.90 -11.02
CA ILE A 113 7.44 13.22 -11.02
C ILE A 113 8.40 14.21 -10.35
N LYS A 114 8.55 15.38 -10.96
CA LYS A 114 9.26 16.54 -10.46
C LYS A 114 8.36 17.77 -10.60
N ASP A 115 8.16 18.50 -9.49
CA ASP A 115 7.32 19.70 -9.48
C ASP A 115 5.93 19.49 -10.11
N GLY A 116 5.29 18.35 -9.80
CA GLY A 116 3.98 17.96 -10.32
C GLY A 116 3.96 17.50 -11.78
N LYS A 117 5.11 17.42 -12.46
CA LYS A 117 5.22 17.04 -13.88
C LYS A 117 5.94 15.71 -14.05
N ILE A 118 5.50 14.90 -15.03
CA ILE A 118 6.20 13.67 -15.39
C ILE A 118 7.51 14.01 -16.09
N VAL A 119 8.61 13.59 -15.52
CA VAL A 119 9.97 13.73 -16.09
C VAL A 119 10.50 12.40 -16.64
N HIS A 120 9.95 11.28 -16.18
CA HIS A 120 10.23 9.96 -16.74
C HIS A 120 9.03 9.02 -16.51
N GLU A 121 8.72 8.21 -17.53
CA GLU A 121 7.80 7.09 -17.38
C GLU A 121 8.18 5.97 -18.34
N HIS A 122 8.11 4.74 -17.88
CA HIS A 122 8.13 3.56 -18.74
C HIS A 122 7.23 2.46 -18.21
N PHE A 123 6.73 1.61 -19.10
CA PHE A 123 5.89 0.47 -18.82
C PHE A 123 6.43 -0.72 -19.62
N GLY A 124 6.86 -1.76 -18.90
CA GLY A 124 7.44 -2.98 -19.47
C GLY A 124 6.45 -4.15 -19.45
N ASN A 125 6.91 -5.31 -19.88
CA ASN A 125 6.16 -6.57 -19.85
C ASN A 125 4.76 -6.52 -20.46
N GLY A 126 4.56 -5.72 -21.50
CA GLY A 126 3.25 -5.53 -22.15
C GLY A 126 2.26 -4.71 -21.35
N LEU A 127 2.67 -4.10 -20.24
CA LEU A 127 1.86 -3.22 -19.42
C LEU A 127 1.77 -1.82 -20.03
N ASN A 128 0.81 -1.03 -19.55
CA ASN A 128 0.60 0.36 -19.93
C ASN A 128 0.24 1.20 -18.69
N GLU A 129 -0.01 2.48 -18.89
CA GLU A 129 -0.31 3.44 -17.82
C GLU A 129 -1.58 3.14 -17.00
N PHE A 130 -2.46 2.25 -17.50
CA PHE A 130 -3.70 1.84 -16.84
C PHE A 130 -3.62 0.42 -16.27
N SER A 131 -2.54 -0.30 -16.54
CA SER A 131 -2.36 -1.66 -16.06
C SER A 131 -2.12 -1.66 -14.55
N THR A 132 -2.95 -2.40 -13.82
CA THR A 132 -2.75 -2.61 -12.39
C THR A 132 -1.55 -3.52 -12.14
N HIS A 133 -0.97 -3.39 -10.97
CA HIS A 133 0.12 -4.21 -10.49
C HIS A 133 -0.07 -4.45 -9.00
N LEU A 134 0.24 -5.63 -8.49
CA LEU A 134 0.20 -5.89 -7.05
C LEU A 134 1.27 -5.03 -6.36
N ASP A 135 0.84 -4.20 -5.43
CA ASP A 135 1.70 -3.25 -4.72
C ASP A 135 2.32 -3.83 -3.45
N MET A 136 2.00 -5.10 -3.12
CA MET A 136 2.50 -5.77 -1.92
C MET A 136 2.32 -4.91 -0.66
N SER A 137 3.34 -4.77 0.15
CA SER A 137 3.26 -4.03 1.42
C SER A 137 3.08 -2.50 1.29
N VAL A 138 3.10 -1.93 0.09
CA VAL A 138 2.59 -0.57 -0.14
C VAL A 138 1.12 -0.45 0.30
N SER A 139 0.36 -1.56 0.24
CA SER A 139 -1.01 -1.69 0.74
C SER A 139 -1.17 -1.21 2.18
N LYS A 140 -0.18 -1.46 3.04
CA LYS A 140 -0.17 -1.05 4.45
C LYS A 140 -0.37 0.45 4.60
N SER A 141 0.30 1.24 3.76
CA SER A 141 0.18 2.69 3.75
C SER A 141 -1.24 3.12 3.32
N PHE A 142 -1.90 2.39 2.42
CA PHE A 142 -3.30 2.65 2.06
C PHE A 142 -4.24 2.36 3.24
N THR A 143 -4.02 1.27 3.98
CA THR A 143 -4.78 0.96 5.19
C THR A 143 -4.64 2.06 6.24
N ALA A 144 -3.42 2.59 6.43
CA ALA A 144 -3.18 3.72 7.34
C ALA A 144 -3.81 5.04 6.84
N MET A 145 -3.80 5.30 5.53
CA MET A 145 -4.52 6.45 4.96
C MET A 145 -6.03 6.36 5.20
N ALA A 146 -6.63 5.17 5.07
CA ALA A 146 -8.04 4.97 5.41
C ALA A 146 -8.30 5.21 6.92
N ALA A 147 -7.41 4.73 7.80
CA ALA A 147 -7.49 5.00 9.23
C ALA A 147 -7.38 6.51 9.53
N ALA A 148 -6.41 7.21 8.91
CA ALA A 148 -6.25 8.65 9.06
C ALA A 148 -7.50 9.44 8.61
N ILE A 149 -8.13 9.02 7.51
CA ILE A 149 -9.39 9.63 7.05
C ILE A 149 -10.52 9.37 8.06
N ALA A 150 -10.60 8.15 8.62
CA ALA A 150 -11.59 7.82 9.66
C ALA A 150 -11.37 8.66 10.94
N VAL A 151 -10.11 8.87 11.34
CA VAL A 151 -9.76 9.78 12.45
C VAL A 151 -10.13 11.22 12.13
N GLY A 152 -9.82 11.70 10.93
CA GLY A 152 -10.19 13.04 10.49
C GLY A 152 -11.70 13.30 10.48
N LYS A 153 -12.51 12.23 10.34
CA LYS A 153 -13.98 12.26 10.42
C LYS A 153 -14.51 12.02 11.84
N GLY A 154 -13.64 11.79 12.83
CA GLY A 154 -14.01 11.52 14.22
C GLY A 154 -14.61 10.13 14.47
N ALA A 155 -14.48 9.20 13.53
CA ALA A 155 -14.95 7.82 13.69
C ALA A 155 -13.94 6.93 14.43
N LEU A 156 -12.67 7.28 14.39
CA LEU A 156 -11.55 6.55 14.98
C LEU A 156 -10.68 7.49 15.81
N ASP A 157 -10.06 6.99 16.87
CA ASP A 157 -9.08 7.71 17.69
C ASP A 157 -7.79 6.87 17.80
N TRP A 158 -6.64 7.48 17.49
CA TRP A 158 -5.34 6.84 17.54
C TRP A 158 -4.94 6.37 18.95
N GLU A 159 -5.30 7.15 19.96
CA GLU A 159 -4.91 6.88 21.36
C GLU A 159 -5.84 5.87 22.06
N GLU A 160 -6.93 5.50 21.42
CA GLU A 160 -7.88 4.57 21.99
C GLU A 160 -7.36 3.13 21.91
N LEU A 161 -7.74 2.28 22.87
CA LEU A 161 -7.42 0.86 22.80
C LEU A 161 -8.16 0.16 21.66
N ALA A 162 -7.45 -0.69 20.91
CA ALA A 162 -8.02 -1.44 19.80
C ALA A 162 -9.22 -2.30 20.19
N ILE A 163 -9.21 -2.83 21.42
CA ILE A 163 -10.31 -3.65 21.98
C ILE A 163 -11.65 -2.90 22.05
N LYS A 164 -11.65 -1.57 22.05
CA LYS A 164 -12.87 -0.77 21.98
C LYS A 164 -13.63 -0.99 20.68
N TYR A 165 -12.88 -1.11 19.58
CA TYR A 165 -13.42 -1.31 18.23
C TYR A 165 -13.58 -2.79 17.89
N VAL A 166 -12.68 -3.64 18.42
CA VAL A 166 -12.62 -5.08 18.17
C VAL A 166 -12.62 -5.83 19.51
N PRO A 167 -13.80 -6.03 20.15
CA PRO A 167 -13.91 -6.68 21.48
C PRO A 167 -13.36 -8.11 21.51
N GLU A 168 -13.28 -8.77 20.35
CA GLU A 168 -12.72 -10.10 20.15
C GLU A 168 -11.22 -10.19 20.51
N LEU A 169 -10.54 -9.05 20.63
CA LEU A 169 -9.13 -9.00 21.06
C LEU A 169 -8.94 -9.27 22.56
N LYS A 170 -10.02 -9.39 23.33
CA LYS A 170 -9.93 -9.74 24.74
C LYS A 170 -9.29 -11.11 24.94
N GLY A 171 -8.25 -11.15 25.77
CA GLY A 171 -7.47 -12.36 26.01
C GLY A 171 -6.40 -12.64 24.95
N THR A 172 -6.28 -11.82 23.92
CA THR A 172 -5.19 -11.89 22.94
C THR A 172 -3.99 -11.03 23.35
N ALA A 173 -2.89 -11.17 22.65
CA ALA A 173 -1.70 -10.32 22.84
C ALA A 173 -1.96 -8.84 22.55
N PHE A 174 -2.99 -8.52 21.74
CA PHE A 174 -3.37 -7.15 21.37
C PHE A 174 -4.30 -6.45 22.40
N GLU A 175 -4.76 -7.12 23.45
CA GLU A 175 -5.77 -6.58 24.37
C GLU A 175 -5.47 -5.17 24.91
N THR A 176 -4.19 -4.84 25.09
CA THR A 176 -3.76 -3.54 25.63
C THR A 176 -3.12 -2.62 24.57
N ALA A 177 -3.14 -3.00 23.31
CA ALA A 177 -2.55 -2.19 22.24
C ALA A 177 -3.48 -1.01 21.89
N THR A 178 -2.92 0.18 21.73
CA THR A 178 -3.62 1.32 21.12
C THR A 178 -3.66 1.19 19.60
N VAL A 179 -4.58 1.89 18.98
CA VAL A 179 -4.64 1.98 17.50
C VAL A 179 -3.32 2.54 16.95
N GLN A 180 -2.71 3.53 17.64
CA GLN A 180 -1.44 4.12 17.22
C GLN A 180 -0.28 3.11 17.28
N GLU A 181 -0.19 2.30 18.35
CA GLU A 181 0.85 1.28 18.46
C GLU A 181 0.74 0.22 17.35
N ILE A 182 -0.50 -0.15 16.98
CA ILE A 182 -0.77 -1.04 15.86
C ILE A 182 -0.35 -0.38 14.54
N SER A 183 -0.73 0.89 14.33
CA SER A 183 -0.39 1.65 13.12
C SER A 183 1.12 1.83 12.96
N ASP A 184 1.83 2.08 14.05
CA ASP A 184 3.29 2.26 14.07
C ASP A 184 4.06 0.91 14.11
N MET A 185 3.36 -0.23 14.09
CA MET A 185 3.96 -1.57 14.26
C MET A 185 4.85 -1.66 15.51
N ARG A 186 4.38 -1.11 16.62
CA ARG A 186 5.04 -1.14 17.92
C ARG A 186 4.35 -2.08 18.90
N THR A 187 3.74 -3.13 18.39
CA THR A 187 3.11 -4.19 19.18
C THR A 187 4.15 -5.26 19.55
N ALA A 188 4.03 -5.75 20.76
CA ALA A 188 4.92 -6.79 21.29
C ALA A 188 4.27 -8.17 21.15
N VAL A 189 3.77 -8.52 19.96
CA VAL A 189 3.09 -9.80 19.75
C VAL A 189 4.04 -10.85 19.17
N VAL A 190 3.82 -12.12 19.54
CA VAL A 190 4.55 -13.26 18.97
C VAL A 190 3.69 -13.91 17.91
N LEU A 191 4.22 -14.01 16.69
CA LEU A 191 3.63 -14.81 15.64
C LEU A 191 4.05 -16.29 15.78
N ALA A 192 3.25 -17.20 15.26
CA ALA A 192 3.49 -18.63 15.41
C ALA A 192 4.82 -19.10 14.81
N ALA A 193 5.23 -20.29 15.25
CA ALA A 193 6.36 -21.05 14.74
C ALA A 193 7.74 -20.45 15.00
N GLY A 194 7.95 -19.80 16.14
CA GLY A 194 9.27 -19.31 16.56
C GLY A 194 9.85 -18.29 15.60
N THR A 195 9.01 -17.53 14.94
CA THR A 195 9.34 -16.74 13.76
C THR A 195 9.54 -15.27 14.08
N SER A 196 10.34 -14.97 15.08
CA SER A 196 10.87 -13.62 15.29
C SER A 196 11.61 -13.07 14.04
N GLU A 197 11.78 -13.86 13.02
CA GLU A 197 12.41 -13.52 11.75
C GLU A 197 11.46 -13.50 10.56
N LYS A 198 10.19 -13.91 10.73
CA LYS A 198 9.18 -13.85 9.66
C LYS A 198 8.29 -12.65 9.86
N TYR A 199 8.05 -11.92 8.76
CA TYR A 199 7.16 -10.76 8.72
C TYR A 199 5.68 -11.17 8.70
N TRP A 200 5.41 -12.44 8.41
CA TRP A 200 4.06 -12.99 8.28
C TRP A 200 3.94 -14.34 9.01
N ASP A 201 2.72 -14.67 9.32
CA ASP A 201 2.33 -15.97 9.85
C ASP A 201 1.58 -16.75 8.74
N THR A 202 1.98 -17.97 8.49
CA THR A 202 1.35 -18.80 7.44
C THR A 202 -0.14 -19.03 7.71
N ARG A 203 -0.56 -19.10 8.98
CA ARG A 203 -1.97 -19.21 9.36
C ARG A 203 -2.78 -17.99 8.95
N LEU A 204 -2.17 -16.80 8.92
CA LEU A 204 -2.80 -15.59 8.39
C LEU A 204 -3.03 -15.73 6.88
N SER A 205 -2.00 -16.11 6.13
CA SER A 205 -2.12 -16.32 4.68
C SER A 205 -3.15 -17.40 4.34
N ASP A 206 -3.22 -18.47 5.12
CA ASP A 206 -4.22 -19.53 4.96
C ASP A 206 -5.63 -18.99 5.24
N ALA A 207 -5.84 -18.29 6.36
CA ALA A 207 -7.12 -17.70 6.71
C ALA A 207 -7.62 -16.70 5.66
N GLN A 208 -6.70 -15.98 5.02
CA GLN A 208 -6.98 -15.05 3.91
C GLN A 208 -7.31 -15.78 2.59
N GLY A 209 -6.90 -17.03 2.43
CA GLY A 209 -6.93 -17.72 1.13
C GLY A 209 -5.94 -17.10 0.13
N TYR A 210 -4.84 -16.51 0.62
CA TYR A 210 -3.84 -15.81 -0.19
C TYR A 210 -3.18 -16.72 -1.23
N TYR A 211 -2.94 -17.97 -0.85
CA TYR A 211 -2.39 -19.02 -1.74
C TYR A 211 -3.47 -19.95 -2.32
N GLY A 212 -4.73 -19.51 -2.33
CA GLY A 212 -5.87 -20.25 -2.87
C GLY A 212 -6.94 -20.56 -1.82
N GLU A 213 -8.18 -20.78 -2.31
CA GLU A 213 -9.35 -20.94 -1.42
C GLU A 213 -9.26 -22.17 -0.51
N GLU A 214 -8.63 -23.26 -0.97
CA GLU A 214 -8.51 -24.51 -0.21
C GLU A 214 -7.74 -24.30 1.11
N ALA A 215 -6.71 -23.45 1.13
CA ALA A 215 -5.97 -23.13 2.33
C ALA A 215 -6.86 -22.49 3.42
N SER A 216 -7.93 -21.80 3.02
CA SER A 216 -8.85 -21.13 3.95
C SER A 216 -9.95 -22.04 4.51
N GLU A 217 -10.06 -23.31 4.14
CA GLU A 217 -11.09 -24.24 4.67
C GLU A 217 -11.11 -24.33 6.21
N PRO A 218 -9.94 -24.40 6.91
CA PRO A 218 -9.90 -24.44 8.37
C PRO A 218 -10.41 -23.16 9.06
N TYR A 219 -10.59 -22.06 8.30
CA TYR A 219 -10.94 -20.73 8.79
C TYR A 219 -12.31 -20.29 8.23
N PRO A 220 -13.44 -20.78 8.80
CA PRO A 220 -14.77 -20.51 8.28
C PRO A 220 -15.16 -19.02 8.24
N ASN A 221 -14.58 -18.20 9.13
CA ASN A 221 -14.79 -16.75 9.18
C ASN A 221 -13.62 -15.96 8.55
N GLY A 222 -12.74 -16.63 7.80
CA GLY A 222 -11.59 -16.00 7.15
C GLY A 222 -10.59 -15.45 8.17
N THR A 223 -10.06 -14.27 7.92
CA THR A 223 -9.05 -13.59 8.74
C THR A 223 -9.50 -13.36 10.20
N LEU A 224 -10.80 -13.27 10.45
CA LEU A 224 -11.33 -13.12 11.82
C LEU A 224 -11.00 -14.31 12.72
N ASP A 225 -10.86 -15.51 12.18
CA ASP A 225 -10.50 -16.70 12.95
C ASP A 225 -9.00 -16.71 13.33
N PHE A 226 -8.20 -15.87 12.72
CA PHE A 226 -6.76 -15.80 12.99
C PHE A 226 -6.42 -14.97 14.25
N PHE A 227 -7.05 -13.80 14.47
CA PHE A 227 -6.68 -12.91 15.57
C PHE A 227 -6.72 -13.56 16.96
N PRO A 228 -7.71 -14.41 17.30
CA PRO A 228 -7.75 -15.11 18.59
C PRO A 228 -6.57 -16.07 18.82
N LEU A 229 -5.83 -16.44 17.78
CA LEU A 229 -4.68 -17.34 17.88
C LEU A 229 -3.40 -16.62 18.36
N ILE A 230 -3.41 -15.27 18.39
CA ILE A 230 -2.26 -14.46 18.81
C ILE A 230 -2.36 -14.17 20.30
N THR A 231 -1.85 -15.08 21.14
CA THR A 231 -1.98 -14.99 22.60
C THR A 231 -0.67 -14.68 23.33
N GLU A 232 0.47 -14.84 22.64
CA GLU A 232 1.79 -14.69 23.24
C GLU A 232 2.37 -13.29 22.98
N ARG A 233 3.12 -12.78 23.98
CA ARG A 233 3.84 -11.50 23.89
C ARG A 233 5.34 -11.72 23.91
N GLN A 234 6.05 -10.82 23.27
CA GLN A 234 7.49 -10.66 23.36
C GLN A 234 7.89 -10.21 24.77
N ASP A 235 9.17 -10.24 25.07
CA ASP A 235 9.77 -9.84 26.36
C ASP A 235 9.96 -8.33 26.54
N TYR A 236 9.40 -7.52 25.61
CA TYR A 236 9.40 -6.05 25.68
C TYR A 236 7.98 -5.50 25.76
N ALA A 237 7.86 -4.24 26.18
CA ALA A 237 6.55 -3.60 26.36
C ALA A 237 5.91 -3.18 25.00
N MET A 238 4.56 -3.08 24.99
CA MET A 238 3.86 -2.36 23.91
C MET A 238 4.43 -0.95 23.75
N GLY A 239 4.55 -0.48 22.51
CA GLY A 239 5.12 0.83 22.17
C GLY A 239 6.64 0.91 22.19
N GLU A 240 7.33 -0.08 22.76
CA GLU A 240 8.77 0.02 23.03
C GLU A 240 9.66 -0.13 21.80
N LYS A 241 9.29 -1.06 20.90
CA LYS A 241 10.11 -1.46 19.76
C LYS A 241 9.29 -1.54 18.49
N TYR A 242 9.84 -1.06 17.38
CA TYR A 242 9.30 -1.33 16.06
C TYR A 242 9.61 -2.78 15.66
N ASP A 243 8.57 -3.50 15.30
CA ASP A 243 8.65 -4.88 14.82
C ASP A 243 7.66 -5.06 13.66
N TYR A 244 8.21 -5.19 12.44
CA TYR A 244 7.42 -5.26 11.22
C TYR A 244 6.65 -6.57 11.14
N GLN A 245 5.31 -6.50 11.17
CA GLN A 245 4.44 -7.67 11.14
C GLN A 245 3.13 -7.36 10.40
N ASP A 246 2.77 -8.20 9.44
CA ASP A 246 1.58 -8.02 8.58
C ASP A 246 0.27 -7.98 9.38
N VAL A 247 0.19 -8.74 10.46
CA VAL A 247 -0.99 -8.81 11.32
C VAL A 247 -1.44 -7.45 11.86
N ASN A 248 -0.50 -6.52 12.08
CA ASN A 248 -0.82 -5.17 12.54
C ASN A 248 -1.66 -4.41 11.49
N SER A 249 -1.34 -4.57 10.21
CA SER A 249 -2.06 -3.92 9.13
C SER A 249 -3.43 -4.55 8.90
N GLU A 250 -3.55 -5.87 9.03
CA GLU A 250 -4.83 -6.56 8.99
C GLU A 250 -5.75 -6.09 10.13
N LEU A 251 -5.18 -6.01 11.34
CA LEU A 251 -5.94 -5.54 12.50
C LEU A 251 -6.33 -4.06 12.36
N LEU A 252 -5.45 -3.21 11.83
CA LEU A 252 -5.77 -1.80 11.56
C LEU A 252 -6.94 -1.68 10.58
N GLY A 253 -6.94 -2.48 9.49
CA GLY A 253 -8.05 -2.54 8.55
C GLY A 253 -9.36 -2.94 9.22
N LEU A 254 -9.35 -4.00 10.03
CA LEU A 254 -10.52 -4.44 10.80
C LEU A 254 -11.02 -3.36 11.76
N ILE A 255 -10.11 -2.66 12.45
CA ILE A 255 -10.46 -1.55 13.36
C ILE A 255 -11.19 -0.46 12.59
N VAL A 256 -10.70 -0.08 11.40
CA VAL A 256 -11.37 0.93 10.55
C VAL A 256 -12.75 0.45 10.13
N ASP A 257 -12.90 -0.80 9.70
CA ASP A 257 -14.18 -1.38 9.32
C ASP A 257 -15.20 -1.32 10.47
N ARG A 258 -14.79 -1.70 11.67
CA ARG A 258 -15.64 -1.68 12.87
C ARG A 258 -15.98 -0.27 13.34
N ALA A 259 -15.01 0.64 13.30
CA ALA A 259 -15.21 2.05 13.71
C ALA A 259 -16.16 2.80 12.77
N THR A 260 -16.13 2.49 11.46
CA THR A 260 -16.90 3.21 10.44
C THR A 260 -18.16 2.47 9.99
N GLY A 261 -18.29 1.18 10.30
CA GLY A 261 -19.38 0.33 9.85
C GLY A 261 -19.34 -0.02 8.35
N LYS A 262 -18.20 0.21 7.69
CA LYS A 262 -17.95 -0.07 6.27
C LYS A 262 -16.55 -0.61 6.09
N SER A 263 -16.34 -1.47 5.07
CA SER A 263 -14.97 -1.83 4.69
C SER A 263 -14.15 -0.58 4.37
N PHE A 264 -12.91 -0.53 4.84
CA PHE A 264 -11.99 0.57 4.58
C PHE A 264 -11.72 0.78 3.07
N THR A 265 -11.99 -0.22 2.25
CA THR A 265 -11.94 -0.10 0.79
C THR A 265 -12.92 0.94 0.24
N HIS A 266 -14.08 1.14 0.90
CA HIS A 266 -15.00 2.22 0.54
C HIS A 266 -14.43 3.59 0.83
N ILE A 267 -13.68 3.72 1.94
CA ILE A 267 -13.00 4.97 2.29
C ILE A 267 -11.91 5.24 1.25
N LEU A 268 -11.13 4.20 0.88
CA LEU A 268 -10.11 4.34 -0.16
C LEU A 268 -10.72 4.74 -1.49
N GLU A 269 -11.82 4.13 -1.92
CA GLU A 269 -12.49 4.51 -3.18
C GLU A 269 -12.96 5.96 -3.15
N GLN A 270 -13.85 6.29 -2.19
CA GLN A 270 -14.63 7.53 -2.21
C GLN A 270 -13.88 8.74 -1.67
N ASP A 271 -13.10 8.52 -0.62
CA ASP A 271 -12.46 9.61 0.13
C ASP A 271 -10.99 9.82 -0.24
N LEU A 272 -10.36 8.83 -0.93
CA LEU A 272 -8.98 8.93 -1.38
C LEU A 272 -8.89 8.90 -2.92
N LEU A 273 -9.11 7.76 -3.57
CA LEU A 273 -8.77 7.56 -4.98
C LEU A 273 -9.57 8.46 -5.92
N GLN A 274 -10.88 8.58 -5.72
CA GLN A 274 -11.74 9.46 -6.53
C GLN A 274 -11.39 10.94 -6.35
N LYS A 275 -10.96 11.34 -5.15
CA LYS A 275 -10.54 12.71 -4.87
C LYS A 275 -9.15 13.04 -5.38
N VAL A 276 -8.23 12.08 -5.36
CA VAL A 276 -6.91 12.19 -5.98
C VAL A 276 -7.02 12.27 -7.49
N GLY A 277 -8.02 11.64 -8.07
CA GLY A 277 -8.23 11.60 -9.51
C GLY A 277 -7.40 10.54 -10.22
N VAL A 278 -7.49 9.29 -9.73
CA VAL A 278 -6.87 8.14 -10.40
C VAL A 278 -7.49 7.90 -11.79
N ALA A 279 -6.71 7.35 -12.72
CA ALA A 279 -7.12 7.16 -14.11
C ALA A 279 -7.68 5.76 -14.40
N ALA A 280 -7.36 4.78 -13.57
CA ALA A 280 -7.81 3.40 -13.69
C ALA A 280 -8.52 2.93 -12.42
N ASP A 281 -9.38 1.92 -12.56
CA ASP A 281 -9.89 1.18 -11.41
C ASP A 281 -8.72 0.46 -10.72
N ALA A 282 -8.78 0.42 -9.39
CA ALA A 282 -7.85 -0.37 -8.58
C ALA A 282 -8.57 -1.62 -8.03
N HIS A 283 -7.79 -2.58 -7.53
CA HIS A 283 -8.34 -3.75 -6.86
C HIS A 283 -7.72 -3.92 -5.49
N PHE A 284 -8.49 -4.43 -4.55
CA PHE A 284 -8.00 -4.74 -3.22
C PHE A 284 -8.37 -6.18 -2.87
N MET A 285 -7.36 -7.04 -2.68
CA MET A 285 -7.56 -8.44 -2.32
C MET A 285 -8.24 -8.55 -0.96
N SER A 286 -9.05 -9.58 -0.78
CA SER A 286 -9.75 -9.85 0.47
C SER A 286 -9.90 -11.36 0.72
N ASP A 287 -10.23 -11.71 1.94
CA ASP A 287 -10.66 -13.07 2.25
C ASP A 287 -12.09 -13.36 1.73
N LYS A 288 -12.50 -14.62 1.86
CA LYS A 288 -13.83 -15.08 1.43
C LYS A 288 -15.01 -14.45 2.18
N LYS A 289 -14.76 -13.75 3.28
CA LYS A 289 -15.77 -13.05 4.09
C LYS A 289 -15.80 -11.56 3.85
N GLY A 290 -14.89 -11.06 3.00
CA GLY A 290 -14.82 -9.66 2.61
C GLY A 290 -13.97 -8.81 3.55
N LEU A 291 -13.16 -9.38 4.45
CA LEU A 291 -12.14 -8.61 5.12
C LEU A 291 -10.97 -8.39 4.16
N ALA A 292 -10.75 -7.12 3.79
CA ALA A 292 -9.71 -6.77 2.85
C ALA A 292 -8.31 -6.99 3.46
N MET A 293 -7.36 -7.50 2.66
CA MET A 293 -6.01 -7.85 3.09
C MET A 293 -5.16 -6.58 3.24
N GLY A 294 -5.29 -5.92 4.40
CA GLY A 294 -4.70 -4.61 4.68
C GLY A 294 -3.19 -4.53 4.54
N SER A 295 -2.50 -5.67 4.61
CA SER A 295 -1.04 -5.74 4.50
C SER A 295 -0.52 -5.85 3.08
N THR A 296 -1.28 -6.45 2.13
CA THR A 296 -0.76 -6.81 0.81
C THR A 296 -1.75 -6.62 -0.34
N GLY A 297 -3.00 -6.27 -0.09
CA GLY A 297 -4.10 -6.44 -1.03
C GLY A 297 -4.21 -5.42 -2.16
N MET A 298 -3.52 -4.28 -2.12
CA MET A 298 -3.66 -3.23 -3.13
C MET A 298 -3.04 -3.64 -4.46
N ASN A 299 -3.81 -3.47 -5.52
CA ASN A 299 -3.37 -3.60 -6.92
C ASN A 299 -3.81 -2.34 -7.66
N MET A 300 -2.86 -1.49 -8.06
CA MET A 300 -3.20 -0.26 -8.78
C MET A 300 -2.19 0.05 -9.89
N ALA A 301 -2.54 0.98 -10.77
CA ALA A 301 -1.63 1.43 -11.79
C ALA A 301 -0.50 2.28 -11.19
N THR A 302 0.75 2.06 -11.64
CA THR A 302 1.96 2.75 -11.16
C THR A 302 1.81 4.28 -11.23
N LYS A 303 1.18 4.77 -12.28
CA LYS A 303 0.94 6.21 -12.48
C LYS A 303 -0.11 6.76 -11.50
N ASP A 304 -1.06 5.93 -11.08
CA ASP A 304 -2.05 6.28 -10.07
C ASP A 304 -1.43 6.27 -8.65
N LEU A 305 -0.50 5.34 -8.38
CA LEU A 305 0.29 5.38 -7.16
C LEU A 305 1.09 6.68 -7.06
N ALA A 306 1.64 7.18 -8.19
CA ALA A 306 2.33 8.47 -8.21
C ALA A 306 1.38 9.64 -7.92
N ARG A 307 0.11 9.59 -8.39
CA ARG A 307 -0.91 10.58 -8.04
C ARG A 307 -1.18 10.64 -6.54
N VAL A 308 -1.25 9.47 -5.89
CA VAL A 308 -1.40 9.39 -4.42
C VAL A 308 -0.18 9.96 -3.72
N GLY A 309 1.03 9.70 -4.22
CA GLY A 309 2.28 10.23 -3.67
C GLY A 309 2.33 11.76 -3.59
N LEU A 310 1.68 12.47 -4.52
CA LEU A 310 1.64 13.94 -4.51
C LEU A 310 0.92 14.53 -3.29
N LEU A 311 -0.01 13.80 -2.67
CA LEU A 311 -0.69 14.27 -1.44
C LEU A 311 0.31 14.61 -0.33
N PHE A 312 1.41 13.86 -0.25
CA PHE A 312 2.42 14.05 0.81
C PHE A 312 3.36 15.23 0.55
N LEU A 313 3.44 15.72 -0.68
CA LEU A 313 4.12 16.98 -1.02
C LEU A 313 3.20 18.20 -0.80
N ASN A 314 1.89 18.01 -0.86
CA ASN A 314 0.88 19.06 -0.81
C ASN A 314 0.08 19.07 0.51
N ASP A 315 0.70 18.66 1.63
CA ASP A 315 0.10 18.63 2.97
C ASP A 315 -1.28 17.94 3.02
N GLY A 316 -1.45 16.88 2.23
CA GLY A 316 -2.66 16.08 2.12
C GLY A 316 -3.74 16.65 1.21
N LYS A 317 -3.46 17.69 0.46
CA LYS A 317 -4.41 18.32 -0.49
C LYS A 317 -4.22 17.74 -1.91
N ASN A 318 -5.34 17.59 -2.60
CA ASN A 318 -5.32 17.28 -4.02
C ASN A 318 -5.07 18.54 -4.88
N GLU A 319 -4.99 18.38 -6.20
CA GLU A 319 -4.76 19.46 -7.16
C GLU A 319 -5.85 20.57 -7.13
N LYS A 320 -7.05 20.23 -6.67
CA LYS A 320 -8.14 21.20 -6.50
C LYS A 320 -8.08 21.97 -5.17
N GLY A 321 -7.07 21.69 -4.34
CA GLY A 321 -6.92 22.27 -3.01
C GLY A 321 -7.83 21.65 -1.93
N GLU A 322 -8.54 20.56 -2.25
CA GLU A 322 -9.37 19.82 -1.31
C GLU A 322 -8.49 18.99 -0.36
N GLN A 323 -8.77 19.06 0.96
CA GLN A 323 -8.10 18.24 1.95
C GLN A 323 -8.58 16.79 1.84
N VAL A 324 -7.72 15.90 1.33
CA VAL A 324 -7.97 14.47 1.16
C VAL A 324 -7.48 13.68 2.36
N LEU A 325 -6.22 13.90 2.75
CA LEU A 325 -5.65 13.36 3.98
C LEU A 325 -5.58 14.47 5.05
N PRO A 326 -5.84 14.17 6.33
CA PRO A 326 -5.68 15.17 7.38
C PRO A 326 -4.27 15.78 7.35
N ALA A 327 -4.17 17.13 7.35
CA ALA A 327 -2.87 17.80 7.31
C ALA A 327 -1.96 17.39 8.49
N LYS A 328 -2.56 17.16 9.67
CA LYS A 328 -1.84 16.66 10.85
C LYS A 328 -1.20 15.29 10.59
N PHE A 329 -1.92 14.37 9.95
CA PHE A 329 -1.38 13.05 9.59
C PHE A 329 -0.14 13.17 8.71
N VAL A 330 -0.22 13.98 7.65
CA VAL A 330 0.93 14.21 6.75
C VAL A 330 2.09 14.87 7.47
N SER A 331 1.81 15.86 8.32
CA SER A 331 2.83 16.54 9.13
C SER A 331 3.50 15.58 10.12
N ASP A 332 2.73 14.74 10.81
CA ASP A 332 3.23 13.77 11.78
C ASP A 332 4.12 12.70 11.10
N LEU A 333 3.76 12.28 9.89
CA LEU A 333 4.61 11.38 9.09
C LEU A 333 5.98 12.01 8.80
N TRP A 334 6.01 13.27 8.36
CA TRP A 334 7.28 13.95 8.03
C TRP A 334 8.13 14.27 9.25
N ASN A 335 7.50 14.57 10.37
CA ASN A 335 8.21 14.99 11.58
C ASN A 335 8.62 13.82 12.47
N GLY A 336 7.80 12.75 12.53
CA GLY A 336 7.94 11.70 13.53
C GLY A 336 7.84 12.25 14.95
N ASN A 337 8.17 11.43 15.92
CA ASN A 337 8.32 11.80 17.32
C ASN A 337 9.42 10.97 17.98
N ASP A 338 9.73 11.24 19.24
CA ASP A 338 10.80 10.54 19.98
C ASP A 338 10.48 9.06 20.17
N GLU A 339 9.21 8.69 20.29
CA GLU A 339 8.77 7.32 20.50
C GLU A 339 9.08 6.46 19.26
N VAL A 340 8.65 6.88 18.06
CA VAL A 340 8.90 6.12 16.83
C VAL A 340 10.39 6.06 16.49
N ARG A 341 11.16 7.12 16.79
CA ARG A 341 12.62 7.12 16.60
C ARG A 341 13.31 6.16 17.55
N SER A 342 12.93 6.18 18.83
CA SER A 342 13.46 5.25 19.83
C SER A 342 13.11 3.81 19.50
N ALA A 343 11.87 3.55 19.06
CA ALA A 343 11.42 2.22 18.66
C ALA A 343 12.19 1.70 17.43
N TRP A 344 12.44 2.58 16.45
CA TRP A 344 13.25 2.26 15.27
C TRP A 344 14.67 1.85 15.64
N LEU A 345 15.34 2.62 16.50
CA LEU A 345 16.73 2.35 16.92
C LEU A 345 16.88 0.98 17.61
N LYS A 346 15.81 0.45 18.20
CA LYS A 346 15.79 -0.89 18.80
C LYS A 346 15.49 -2.00 17.78
N SER A 347 15.12 -1.66 16.56
CA SER A 347 14.76 -2.61 15.51
C SER A 347 15.95 -3.09 14.69
N LYS A 348 15.78 -4.21 13.99
CA LYS A 348 16.77 -4.70 13.03
C LYS A 348 16.90 -3.77 11.81
N GLU A 349 15.82 -3.11 11.40
CA GLU A 349 15.80 -2.23 10.23
C GLU A 349 16.62 -0.95 10.42
N SER A 350 16.88 -0.54 11.67
CA SER A 350 17.76 0.61 11.95
C SER A 350 19.19 0.44 11.41
N ALA A 351 19.62 -0.81 11.18
CA ALA A 351 20.90 -1.12 10.56
C ALA A 351 20.94 -0.80 9.05
N LEU A 352 19.77 -0.69 8.40
CA LEU A 352 19.68 -0.38 6.98
C LEU A 352 19.80 1.13 6.72
N ALA A 353 19.15 1.95 7.53
CA ALA A 353 19.20 3.41 7.42
C ALA A 353 18.79 4.09 8.73
N PRO A 354 19.30 5.28 9.07
CA PRO A 354 18.69 6.16 10.04
C PRO A 354 17.26 6.53 9.57
N GLY A 355 16.32 6.64 10.52
CA GLY A 355 14.95 6.95 10.17
C GLY A 355 13.95 6.57 11.25
N TYR A 356 12.74 6.26 10.84
CA TYR A 356 11.68 5.73 11.69
C TYR A 356 10.55 5.11 10.83
N TYR A 357 9.71 4.31 11.50
CA TYR A 357 8.46 3.81 10.94
C TYR A 357 7.30 4.47 11.67
N LYS A 358 6.36 5.03 10.92
CA LYS A 358 5.17 5.68 11.47
C LYS A 358 3.99 5.50 10.54
N ASP A 359 2.85 5.13 11.12
CA ASP A 359 1.58 5.00 10.41
C ASP A 359 1.71 4.22 9.08
N GLN A 360 2.38 3.07 9.12
CA GLN A 360 2.64 2.18 7.98
C GLN A 360 3.51 2.80 6.85
N PHE A 361 4.31 3.82 7.17
CA PHE A 361 5.30 4.42 6.27
C PHE A 361 6.70 4.31 6.87
N ARG A 362 7.70 4.15 6.01
CA ARG A 362 9.10 4.35 6.37
C ARG A 362 9.51 5.80 6.07
N VAL A 363 10.20 6.43 6.98
CA VAL A 363 10.92 7.68 6.74
C VAL A 363 12.39 7.40 6.92
N LEU A 364 13.16 7.53 5.85
CA LEU A 364 14.56 7.12 5.77
C LEU A 364 15.46 8.32 5.43
N GLU A 365 16.61 8.39 6.10
CA GLU A 365 17.67 9.35 5.76
C GLU A 365 18.69 8.64 4.87
N VAL A 366 18.64 8.89 3.56
CA VAL A 366 19.46 8.18 2.56
C VAL A 366 20.02 9.16 1.53
N GLY A 367 21.32 9.04 1.22
CA GLY A 367 21.97 9.90 0.24
C GLY A 367 21.92 11.41 0.56
N GLY A 368 21.71 11.78 1.83
CA GLY A 368 21.52 13.19 2.23
C GLY A 368 20.06 13.69 2.11
N TYR A 369 19.13 12.83 1.71
CA TYR A 369 17.71 13.14 1.56
C TYR A 369 16.88 12.49 2.65
N ARG A 370 15.79 13.16 3.06
CA ARG A 370 14.74 12.55 3.86
C ARG A 370 13.62 12.05 2.95
N VAL A 371 13.51 10.74 2.84
CA VAL A 371 12.56 10.06 1.95
C VAL A 371 11.42 9.46 2.76
N LEU A 372 10.19 9.89 2.48
CA LEU A 372 8.97 9.20 2.91
C LEU A 372 8.67 8.09 1.90
N ALA A 373 8.55 6.85 2.38
CA ALA A 373 8.46 5.71 1.49
C ALA A 373 7.32 4.75 1.86
N MET A 374 6.54 4.39 0.85
CA MET A 374 5.70 3.19 0.84
C MET A 374 6.51 2.09 0.14
N VAL A 375 6.66 0.93 0.79
CA VAL A 375 7.59 -0.11 0.33
C VAL A 375 6.91 -1.46 0.34
N GLY A 376 6.98 -2.15 -0.77
CA GLY A 376 6.55 -3.54 -0.93
C GLY A 376 7.67 -4.43 -1.43
N VAL A 377 7.64 -5.69 -1.02
CA VAL A 377 8.59 -6.70 -1.51
C VAL A 377 8.51 -6.85 -3.03
N ASN A 378 9.50 -7.48 -3.63
CA ASN A 378 9.59 -7.73 -5.08
C ASN A 378 9.68 -6.47 -5.94
N GLY A 379 10.01 -5.30 -5.37
CA GLY A 379 10.30 -4.08 -6.12
C GLY A 379 9.21 -3.01 -6.17
N GLN A 380 8.27 -3.04 -5.24
CA GLN A 380 7.22 -2.03 -5.15
C GLN A 380 7.68 -0.84 -4.30
N VAL A 381 7.69 0.35 -4.84
CA VAL A 381 8.13 1.58 -4.14
C VAL A 381 7.30 2.77 -4.56
N CYS A 382 6.90 3.59 -3.60
CA CYS A 382 6.58 5.00 -3.81
C CYS A 382 7.45 5.81 -2.85
N ALA A 383 8.50 6.43 -3.36
CA ALA A 383 9.42 7.29 -2.62
C ALA A 383 9.10 8.76 -2.90
N ILE A 384 8.97 9.55 -1.85
CA ILE A 384 8.54 10.94 -1.88
C ILE A 384 9.61 11.77 -1.19
N GLU A 385 10.05 12.86 -1.83
CA GLU A 385 11.10 13.72 -1.28
C GLU A 385 10.75 15.21 -1.48
N LYS A 386 10.80 15.97 -0.37
CA LYS A 386 10.32 17.37 -0.35
C LYS A 386 11.30 18.37 -0.94
N THR A 387 12.61 18.19 -0.78
CA THR A 387 13.59 19.21 -1.22
C THR A 387 13.71 19.24 -2.74
N THR A 388 13.61 18.09 -3.38
CA THR A 388 13.51 17.98 -4.84
C THR A 388 12.07 18.11 -5.35
N ASN A 389 11.08 18.14 -4.46
CA ASN A 389 9.64 18.16 -4.78
C ASN A 389 9.28 17.03 -5.78
N SER A 390 9.65 15.79 -5.43
CA SER A 390 9.55 14.67 -6.36
C SER A 390 8.85 13.44 -5.76
N VAL A 391 8.27 12.64 -6.65
CA VAL A 391 7.70 11.32 -6.38
C VAL A 391 8.32 10.33 -7.36
N ILE A 392 8.84 9.22 -6.83
CA ILE A 392 9.41 8.11 -7.61
C ILE A 392 8.57 6.88 -7.32
N THR A 393 7.86 6.36 -8.32
CA THR A 393 7.10 5.11 -8.19
C THR A 393 7.68 4.03 -9.08
N LEU A 394 7.83 2.85 -8.50
CA LEU A 394 8.37 1.66 -9.14
C LEU A 394 7.45 0.48 -8.86
N ASN A 395 7.18 -0.33 -9.89
CA ASN A 395 6.67 -1.68 -9.73
C ASN A 395 7.63 -2.67 -10.39
N GLY A 396 7.85 -3.80 -9.76
CA GLY A 396 8.79 -4.80 -10.23
C GLY A 396 8.30 -6.22 -9.99
N GLY A 397 9.02 -7.17 -10.57
CA GLY A 397 8.82 -8.60 -10.37
C GLY A 397 10.12 -9.26 -9.89
N TYR A 398 10.87 -8.63 -8.98
CA TYR A 398 12.09 -9.19 -8.45
C TYR A 398 11.81 -10.55 -7.78
N PRO A 399 12.52 -11.61 -8.17
CA PRO A 399 12.10 -12.99 -7.90
C PRO A 399 12.34 -13.47 -6.46
N MET A 400 12.80 -12.59 -5.59
CA MET A 400 13.02 -12.86 -4.18
C MET A 400 12.29 -11.84 -3.34
N ALA A 401 11.69 -12.28 -2.24
CA ALA A 401 11.20 -11.37 -1.22
C ALA A 401 12.32 -10.45 -0.73
N GLU A 402 11.97 -9.40 -0.01
CA GLU A 402 12.89 -8.38 0.48
C GLU A 402 14.15 -8.99 1.11
N THR A 403 15.31 -8.56 0.60
CA THR A 403 16.60 -8.87 1.17
C THR A 403 17.30 -7.56 1.52
N PRO A 404 18.22 -7.51 2.51
CA PRO A 404 19.01 -6.32 2.78
C PRO A 404 19.70 -5.76 1.54
N ARG A 405 20.12 -6.65 0.62
CA ARG A 405 20.71 -6.25 -0.65
C ARG A 405 19.71 -5.48 -1.53
N PHE A 406 18.48 -5.97 -1.63
CA PHE A 406 17.47 -5.34 -2.48
C PHE A 406 17.04 -3.99 -1.93
N ALA A 407 16.85 -3.88 -0.60
CA ALA A 407 16.59 -2.63 0.06
C ALA A 407 17.74 -1.60 -0.15
N ALA A 408 19.00 -2.08 -0.11
CA ALA A 408 20.16 -1.24 -0.43
C ALA A 408 20.16 -0.76 -1.88
N MET A 409 19.82 -1.62 -2.84
CA MET A 409 19.69 -1.23 -4.25
C MET A 409 18.65 -0.13 -4.43
N GLN A 410 17.50 -0.25 -3.77
CA GLN A 410 16.43 0.76 -3.85
C GLN A 410 16.83 2.08 -3.18
N PHE A 411 17.21 2.04 -1.89
CA PHE A 411 17.29 3.22 -1.04
C PHE A 411 18.70 3.77 -0.84
N HIS A 412 19.75 3.00 -1.12
CA HIS A 412 21.13 3.51 -1.04
C HIS A 412 21.78 3.72 -2.40
N GLN A 413 21.19 3.20 -3.48
CA GLN A 413 21.75 3.33 -4.82
C GLN A 413 20.79 4.05 -5.76
N PHE A 414 19.63 3.47 -6.11
CA PHE A 414 18.77 4.03 -7.15
C PHE A 414 18.08 5.33 -6.74
N VAL A 415 17.34 5.35 -5.62
CA VAL A 415 16.58 6.55 -5.21
C VAL A 415 17.49 7.75 -5.02
N PRO A 416 18.63 7.69 -4.30
CA PRO A 416 19.54 8.83 -4.18
C PRO A 416 20.09 9.29 -5.53
N ALA A 417 20.48 8.39 -6.43
CA ALA A 417 20.97 8.76 -7.75
C ALA A 417 19.95 9.54 -8.58
N ILE A 418 18.66 9.16 -8.50
CA ILE A 418 17.58 9.91 -9.14
C ILE A 418 17.40 11.28 -8.49
N LEU A 419 17.37 11.35 -7.15
CA LEU A 419 17.20 12.61 -6.41
C LEU A 419 18.36 13.58 -6.71
N ASP A 420 19.60 13.09 -6.78
CA ASP A 420 20.78 13.88 -7.19
C ASP A 420 20.64 14.43 -8.62
N ALA A 421 20.06 13.66 -9.52
CA ALA A 421 19.82 14.12 -10.89
C ALA A 421 18.69 15.16 -10.96
N LEU A 422 17.67 15.04 -10.11
CA LEU A 422 16.54 15.98 -10.02
C LEU A 422 16.87 17.28 -9.29
N SER A 423 17.94 17.32 -8.49
CA SER A 423 18.39 18.51 -7.75
C SER A 423 19.24 19.48 -8.56
N LYS A 424 19.67 19.08 -9.76
CA LYS A 424 20.44 19.89 -10.70
C LYS A 424 19.56 20.76 -11.59
#